data_e7acee051c1c3f3e22e44a7c3ee24928
#
_entry.id   e7acee051c1c3f3e22e44a7c3ee24928
#
_cell.length_a   1.000
_cell.length_b   1.000
_cell.length_c   1.000
_cell.angle_alpha   90.00
_cell.angle_beta   90.00
_cell.angle_gamma   90.00
#
_symmetry.space_group_name_H-M   'P 1'
#
loop_
_entity.id
_entity.type
_entity.pdbx_description
1 polymer ?
#
loop_
_entity_poly.entity_id
_entity_poly.type
_entity_poly.pdbx_seq_one_letter_code
_entity_poly.pdbx_strand_id
1 'polypeptide(L)'
;VTVKDIAREAGVSPALVSFVMRNASDGERNYRVNPETASRVLEVAKRLNYHPNTSARALKSGKYNTIGVILSDIANPFFAEVARMIEDAAYRHSFSVLFGSTDEDPRKQEQLARVFIDKGIDGCIVVPSDGASSGVQPFLDKEIPVVLFDRSVRGIDLPSVLLDNRNAAHALTRKLIDKGYRLIETISYSMDLSNIKDRENGYAECMSAAGLGGLSNIHRVEHHASASSIENIIADARKRGVEAFVFATN
;
A
#
# COMPACT_ATOMS: atom_id res chain seq x y z
N VAL A 1 27.25 -14.83 18.86
CA VAL A 1 28.51 -14.25 18.36
C VAL A 1 28.33 -12.76 18.17
N THR A 2 29.30 -11.97 18.58
CA THR A 2 29.28 -10.50 18.54
C THR A 2 30.43 -9.94 17.69
N VAL A 3 30.37 -8.67 17.33
CA VAL A 3 31.49 -7.95 16.69
C VAL A 3 32.78 -8.03 17.55
N LYS A 4 32.65 -8.06 18.88
CA LYS A 4 33.78 -8.18 19.79
C LYS A 4 34.45 -9.56 19.71
N ASP A 5 33.70 -10.63 19.48
CA ASP A 5 34.23 -11.97 19.32
C ASP A 5 35.06 -12.11 18.04
N ILE A 6 34.52 -11.54 16.93
CA ILE A 6 35.25 -11.49 15.65
C ILE A 6 36.51 -10.65 15.78
N ALA A 7 36.44 -9.51 16.45
CA ALA A 7 37.56 -8.60 16.66
C ALA A 7 38.72 -9.32 17.40
N ARG A 8 38.37 -10.03 18.47
CA ARG A 8 39.32 -10.80 19.27
C ARG A 8 40.02 -11.92 18.45
N GLU A 9 39.22 -12.66 17.66
CA GLU A 9 39.73 -13.80 16.90
C GLU A 9 40.49 -13.37 15.63
N ALA A 10 40.07 -12.25 14.99
CA ALA A 10 40.80 -11.69 13.84
C ALA A 10 41.99 -10.81 14.24
N GLY A 11 42.18 -10.52 15.53
CA GLY A 11 43.30 -9.70 16.02
C GLY A 11 43.17 -8.21 15.58
N VAL A 12 41.96 -7.68 15.55
CA VAL A 12 41.68 -6.29 15.10
C VAL A 12 40.73 -5.57 16.06
N SER A 13 40.55 -4.26 15.88
CA SER A 13 39.58 -3.52 16.68
C SER A 13 38.11 -3.81 16.25
N PRO A 14 37.13 -3.74 17.19
CA PRO A 14 35.70 -3.85 16.87
C PRO A 14 35.23 -2.84 15.84
N ALA A 15 35.84 -1.64 15.83
CA ALA A 15 35.52 -0.61 14.84
C ALA A 15 35.90 -1.04 13.42
N LEU A 16 37.09 -1.71 13.27
CA LEU A 16 37.53 -2.22 11.99
C LEU A 16 36.64 -3.37 11.49
N VAL A 17 36.25 -4.31 12.38
CA VAL A 17 35.26 -5.34 12.03
C VAL A 17 33.95 -4.70 11.51
N SER A 18 33.42 -3.74 12.25
CA SER A 18 32.18 -3.05 11.85
C SER A 18 32.32 -2.34 10.51
N PHE A 19 33.49 -1.77 10.21
CA PHE A 19 33.78 -1.10 8.94
C PHE A 19 33.85 -2.12 7.79
N VAL A 20 34.60 -3.21 7.95
CA VAL A 20 34.74 -4.27 6.93
C VAL A 20 33.39 -4.92 6.63
N MET A 21 32.62 -5.26 7.67
CA MET A 21 31.30 -5.90 7.51
C MET A 21 30.31 -4.99 6.80
N ARG A 22 30.36 -3.67 7.00
CA ARG A 22 29.50 -2.70 6.31
C ARG A 22 29.84 -2.63 4.82
N ASN A 23 31.10 -2.44 4.49
CA ASN A 23 31.54 -2.32 3.09
C ASN A 23 31.30 -3.60 2.29
N ALA A 24 31.38 -4.77 2.95
CA ALA A 24 31.04 -6.05 2.32
C ALA A 24 29.55 -6.17 2.00
N SER A 25 28.65 -5.54 2.78
CA SER A 25 27.21 -5.50 2.54
C SER A 25 26.83 -4.55 1.40
N ASP A 26 27.55 -3.43 1.29
CA ASP A 26 27.22 -2.35 0.35
C ASP A 26 27.85 -2.56 -1.04
N GLY A 27 28.57 -3.67 -1.26
CA GLY A 27 29.23 -4.00 -2.53
C GLY A 27 30.41 -3.07 -2.90
N GLU A 28 30.71 -2.09 -2.07
CA GLU A 28 31.81 -1.16 -2.26
C GLU A 28 33.15 -1.80 -1.80
N ARG A 29 33.98 -2.17 -2.76
CA ARG A 29 35.37 -2.64 -2.50
C ARG A 29 36.36 -1.49 -2.24
N ASN A 30 35.92 -0.35 -1.79
CA ASN A 30 36.80 0.78 -1.51
C ASN A 30 37.36 0.68 -0.09
N TYR A 31 38.30 -0.26 0.09
CA TYR A 31 38.92 -0.52 1.38
C TYR A 31 40.02 0.53 1.67
N ARG A 32 39.76 1.40 2.64
CA ARG A 32 40.82 2.07 3.42
C ARG A 32 41.50 1.08 4.40
N VAL A 33 41.39 -0.22 4.16
CA VAL A 33 41.87 -1.32 5.00
C VAL A 33 42.68 -2.26 4.11
N ASN A 34 43.78 -2.77 4.64
CA ASN A 34 44.58 -3.77 3.94
C ASN A 34 43.67 -4.96 3.53
N PRO A 35 43.69 -5.39 2.25
CA PRO A 35 42.86 -6.47 1.73
C PRO A 35 42.97 -7.79 2.49
N GLU A 36 44.18 -8.13 2.93
CA GLU A 36 44.45 -9.35 3.76
C GLU A 36 43.71 -9.28 5.10
N THR A 37 43.72 -8.12 5.74
CA THR A 37 43.03 -7.90 7.01
C THR A 37 41.50 -7.98 6.80
N ALA A 38 40.99 -7.41 5.72
CA ALA A 38 39.56 -7.49 5.38
C ALA A 38 39.15 -8.95 5.14
N SER A 39 39.90 -9.70 4.34
CA SER A 39 39.65 -11.13 4.08
C SER A 39 39.64 -11.96 5.37
N ARG A 40 40.63 -11.76 6.26
CA ARG A 40 40.67 -12.44 7.55
C ARG A 40 39.47 -12.15 8.42
N VAL A 41 39.00 -10.91 8.46
CA VAL A 41 37.74 -10.53 9.21
C VAL A 41 36.53 -11.24 8.65
N LEU A 42 36.38 -11.30 7.32
CA LEU A 42 35.25 -11.95 6.65
C LEU A 42 35.29 -13.48 6.86
N GLU A 43 36.48 -14.11 6.81
CA GLU A 43 36.63 -15.53 7.07
C GLU A 43 36.27 -15.90 8.51
N VAL A 44 36.71 -15.11 9.48
CA VAL A 44 36.39 -15.31 10.90
C VAL A 44 34.87 -15.13 11.10
N ALA A 45 34.27 -14.10 10.51
CA ALA A 45 32.83 -13.86 10.60
C ALA A 45 32.03 -15.04 10.02
N LYS A 46 32.42 -15.56 8.84
CA LYS A 46 31.84 -16.74 8.21
C LYS A 46 31.99 -18.01 9.07
N ARG A 47 33.18 -18.28 9.59
CA ARG A 47 33.43 -19.43 10.44
C ARG A 47 32.64 -19.41 11.73
N LEU A 48 32.47 -18.23 12.32
CA LEU A 48 31.66 -18.03 13.52
C LEU A 48 30.16 -17.93 13.24
N ASN A 49 29.72 -18.09 11.97
CA ASN A 49 28.33 -17.92 11.53
C ASN A 49 27.74 -16.59 12.04
N TYR A 50 28.52 -15.53 11.95
CA TYR A 50 28.08 -14.21 12.38
C TYR A 50 27.16 -13.58 11.34
N HIS A 51 25.97 -13.26 11.78
CA HIS A 51 25.03 -12.43 11.02
C HIS A 51 24.95 -11.04 11.65
N PRO A 52 25.17 -9.96 10.87
CA PRO A 52 25.00 -8.61 11.39
C PRO A 52 23.61 -8.43 11.99
N ASN A 53 23.56 -7.99 13.25
CA ASN A 53 22.30 -7.70 13.89
C ASN A 53 21.70 -6.40 13.29
N THR A 54 20.69 -6.56 12.43
CA THR A 54 20.01 -5.46 11.76
C THR A 54 19.33 -4.53 12.76
N SER A 55 18.75 -5.06 13.85
CA SER A 55 18.14 -4.27 14.91
C SER A 55 19.16 -3.41 15.67
N ALA A 56 20.36 -3.95 15.96
CA ALA A 56 21.42 -3.16 16.59
C ALA A 56 21.98 -2.07 15.67
N ARG A 57 21.98 -2.32 14.34
CA ARG A 57 22.36 -1.33 13.33
C ARG A 57 21.28 -0.25 13.21
N ALA A 58 20.02 -0.64 13.16
CA ALA A 58 18.88 0.27 13.13
C ALA A 58 18.83 1.20 14.36
N LEU A 59 19.08 0.64 15.55
CA LEU A 59 19.16 1.43 16.79
C LEU A 59 20.24 2.51 16.74
N LYS A 60 21.35 2.26 16.02
CA LYS A 60 22.45 3.23 15.89
C LYS A 60 22.24 4.24 14.77
N SER A 61 21.62 3.83 13.67
CA SER A 61 21.41 4.67 12.47
C SER A 61 20.03 5.35 12.44
N GLY A 62 19.08 4.88 13.25
CA GLY A 62 17.67 5.29 13.16
C GLY A 62 16.95 4.80 11.89
N LYS A 63 17.58 3.90 11.10
CA LYS A 63 17.04 3.41 9.83
C LYS A 63 16.91 1.90 9.83
N TYR A 64 15.73 1.42 9.48
CA TYR A 64 15.39 -0.01 9.41
C TYR A 64 15.48 -0.57 8.00
N ASN A 65 15.50 0.31 6.96
CA ASN A 65 15.37 -0.01 5.54
C ASN A 65 14.13 -0.89 5.30
N THR A 66 13.03 -0.53 5.94
CA THR A 66 11.77 -1.26 5.87
C THR A 66 10.62 -0.29 5.64
N ILE A 67 9.76 -0.59 4.68
CA ILE A 67 8.54 0.15 4.38
C ILE A 67 7.33 -0.71 4.76
N GLY A 68 6.36 -0.12 5.46
CA GLY A 68 5.05 -0.70 5.68
C GLY A 68 4.15 -0.47 4.45
N VAL A 69 3.35 -1.48 4.11
CA VAL A 69 2.28 -1.35 3.10
C VAL A 69 1.01 -1.95 3.66
N ILE A 70 0.03 -1.10 3.91
CA ILE A 70 -1.29 -1.49 4.41
C ILE A 70 -2.26 -1.41 3.24
N LEU A 71 -2.79 -2.57 2.84
CA LEU A 71 -3.77 -2.72 1.77
C LEU A 71 -5.16 -2.94 2.35
N SER A 72 -6.19 -2.59 1.59
CA SER A 72 -7.57 -2.86 2.01
C SER A 72 -7.94 -4.34 1.90
N ASP A 73 -7.53 -5.00 0.82
CA ASP A 73 -7.74 -6.44 0.62
C ASP A 73 -6.61 -7.02 -0.25
N ILE A 74 -5.77 -7.87 0.34
CA ILE A 74 -4.66 -8.51 -0.38
C ILE A 74 -5.14 -9.60 -1.36
N ALA A 75 -6.36 -10.10 -1.20
CA ALA A 75 -6.96 -11.08 -2.11
C ALA A 75 -7.51 -10.42 -3.39
N ASN A 76 -7.73 -9.10 -3.38
CA ASN A 76 -8.16 -8.37 -4.56
C ASN A 76 -7.01 -8.30 -5.58
N PRO A 77 -7.21 -8.78 -6.84
CA PRO A 77 -6.15 -8.81 -7.85
C PRO A 77 -5.49 -7.45 -8.11
N PHE A 78 -6.24 -6.35 -8.02
CA PHE A 78 -5.70 -5.00 -8.18
C PHE A 78 -4.63 -4.70 -7.11
N PHE A 79 -4.96 -4.96 -5.83
CA PHE A 79 -4.00 -4.70 -4.74
C PHE A 79 -2.86 -5.70 -4.72
N ALA A 80 -3.08 -6.94 -5.17
CA ALA A 80 -2.00 -7.92 -5.31
C ALA A 80 -0.97 -7.48 -6.37
N GLU A 81 -1.41 -6.95 -7.51
CA GLU A 81 -0.54 -6.40 -8.54
C GLU A 81 0.22 -5.16 -8.04
N VAL A 82 -0.47 -4.24 -7.38
CA VAL A 82 0.15 -3.06 -6.75
C VAL A 82 1.19 -3.46 -5.71
N ALA A 83 0.89 -4.44 -4.85
CA ALA A 83 1.83 -4.97 -3.87
C ALA A 83 3.12 -5.48 -4.52
N ARG A 84 2.99 -6.20 -5.63
CA ARG A 84 4.14 -6.69 -6.41
C ARG A 84 4.97 -5.53 -6.96
N MET A 85 4.33 -4.52 -7.53
CA MET A 85 5.03 -3.36 -8.07
C MET A 85 5.78 -2.56 -6.98
N ILE A 86 5.17 -2.42 -5.80
CA ILE A 86 5.78 -1.75 -4.64
C ILE A 86 6.99 -2.57 -4.15
N GLU A 87 6.86 -3.88 -4.03
CA GLU A 87 7.94 -4.77 -3.59
C GLU A 87 9.14 -4.71 -4.53
N ASP A 88 8.90 -4.79 -5.85
CA ASP A 88 9.94 -4.67 -6.88
C ASP A 88 10.65 -3.30 -6.82
N ALA A 89 9.90 -2.22 -6.56
CA ALA A 89 10.47 -0.88 -6.41
C ALA A 89 11.31 -0.77 -5.13
N ALA A 90 10.80 -1.26 -4.01
CA ALA A 90 11.49 -1.26 -2.72
C ALA A 90 12.80 -2.06 -2.79
N TYR A 91 12.77 -3.24 -3.42
CA TYR A 91 13.94 -4.07 -3.63
C TYR A 91 15.07 -3.34 -4.38
N ARG A 92 14.72 -2.62 -5.46
CA ARG A 92 15.72 -1.81 -6.21
C ARG A 92 16.39 -0.72 -5.37
N HIS A 93 15.73 -0.27 -4.31
CA HIS A 93 16.25 0.73 -3.38
C HIS A 93 16.75 0.13 -2.05
N SER A 94 16.94 -1.20 -1.99
CA SER A 94 17.42 -1.92 -0.80
C SER A 94 16.51 -1.76 0.43
N PHE A 95 15.20 -1.63 0.20
CA PHE A 95 14.19 -1.70 1.24
C PHE A 95 13.51 -3.06 1.27
N SER A 96 13.19 -3.53 2.47
CA SER A 96 12.25 -4.63 2.70
C SER A 96 10.83 -4.08 2.82
N VAL A 97 9.82 -4.90 2.54
CA VAL A 97 8.41 -4.50 2.65
C VAL A 97 7.69 -5.39 3.67
N LEU A 98 6.94 -4.75 4.57
CA LEU A 98 5.97 -5.43 5.44
C LEU A 98 4.57 -5.17 4.88
N PHE A 99 3.85 -6.23 4.54
CA PHE A 99 2.47 -6.14 4.07
C PHE A 99 1.48 -6.42 5.19
N GLY A 100 0.36 -5.68 5.20
CA GLY A 100 -0.80 -5.94 6.02
C GLY A 100 -2.08 -5.73 5.22
N SER A 101 -3.11 -6.57 5.45
CA SER A 101 -4.45 -6.44 4.85
C SER A 101 -5.45 -6.07 5.92
N THR A 102 -6.26 -5.05 5.68
CA THR A 102 -7.26 -4.56 6.64
C THR A 102 -8.60 -5.25 6.49
N ASP A 103 -8.89 -5.81 5.31
CA ASP A 103 -10.19 -6.36 4.92
C ASP A 103 -11.31 -5.31 5.14
N GLU A 104 -10.98 -4.04 4.85
CA GLU A 104 -11.81 -2.83 5.04
C GLU A 104 -12.22 -2.57 6.52
N ASP A 105 -11.60 -3.24 7.51
CA ASP A 105 -11.84 -2.96 8.94
C ASP A 105 -10.88 -1.87 9.46
N PRO A 106 -11.38 -0.67 9.84
CA PRO A 106 -10.56 0.42 10.36
C PRO A 106 -9.86 0.08 11.67
N ARG A 107 -10.42 -0.83 12.50
CA ARG A 107 -9.77 -1.28 13.74
C ARG A 107 -8.55 -2.14 13.43
N LYS A 108 -8.65 -2.99 12.41
CA LYS A 108 -7.53 -3.80 11.93
C LYS A 108 -6.45 -2.91 11.33
N GLN A 109 -6.83 -1.83 10.63
CA GLN A 109 -5.87 -0.84 10.15
C GLN A 109 -5.09 -0.19 11.27
N GLU A 110 -5.76 0.26 12.33
CA GLU A 110 -5.10 0.87 13.50
C GLU A 110 -4.16 -0.13 14.21
N GLN A 111 -4.58 -1.38 14.35
CA GLN A 111 -3.74 -2.44 14.92
C GLN A 111 -2.48 -2.68 14.06
N LEU A 112 -2.61 -2.77 12.74
CA LEU A 112 -1.48 -2.93 11.81
C LEU A 112 -0.52 -1.74 11.90
N ALA A 113 -1.04 -0.51 12.00
CA ALA A 113 -0.22 0.67 12.18
C ALA A 113 0.68 0.56 13.41
N ARG A 114 0.12 0.18 14.56
CA ARG A 114 0.90 -0.04 15.80
C ARG A 114 1.94 -1.15 15.64
N VAL A 115 1.56 -2.27 15.05
CA VAL A 115 2.49 -3.40 14.80
C VAL A 115 3.66 -2.96 13.90
N PHE A 116 3.40 -2.21 12.85
CA PHE A 116 4.43 -1.75 11.93
C PHE A 116 5.39 -0.75 12.59
N ILE A 117 4.86 0.16 13.41
CA ILE A 117 5.66 1.08 14.23
C ILE A 117 6.59 0.28 15.17
N ASP A 118 6.04 -0.71 15.88
CA ASP A 118 6.81 -1.54 16.82
C ASP A 118 7.88 -2.39 16.11
N LYS A 119 7.65 -2.79 14.87
CA LYS A 119 8.64 -3.50 14.03
C LYS A 119 9.75 -2.60 13.51
N GLY A 120 9.56 -1.29 13.57
CA GLY A 120 10.50 -0.32 13.04
C GLY A 120 10.39 -0.25 11.52
N ILE A 121 9.58 0.67 11.03
CA ILE A 121 9.50 1.02 9.61
C ILE A 121 10.00 2.46 9.40
N ASP A 122 10.54 2.76 8.23
CA ASP A 122 11.02 4.09 7.87
C ASP A 122 9.96 4.93 7.15
N GLY A 123 8.86 4.31 6.74
CA GLY A 123 7.72 4.94 6.10
C GLY A 123 6.59 3.94 5.84
N CYS A 124 5.41 4.43 5.51
CA CYS A 124 4.25 3.59 5.24
C CYS A 124 3.48 4.05 4.01
N ILE A 125 3.06 3.10 3.17
CA ILE A 125 2.06 3.31 2.12
C ILE A 125 0.76 2.72 2.66
N VAL A 126 -0.33 3.50 2.63
CA VAL A 126 -1.60 3.12 3.22
C VAL A 126 -2.72 3.26 2.20
N VAL A 127 -3.48 2.20 1.99
CA VAL A 127 -4.83 2.25 1.38
C VAL A 127 -5.82 2.43 2.53
N PRO A 128 -6.41 3.62 2.71
CA PRO A 128 -7.28 3.88 3.84
C PRO A 128 -8.58 3.05 3.78
N SER A 129 -8.95 2.40 4.88
CA SER A 129 -10.28 1.80 5.08
C SER A 129 -11.34 2.88 5.34
N ASP A 130 -12.62 2.54 5.31
CA ASP A 130 -13.69 3.44 5.70
C ASP A 130 -13.49 3.95 7.15
N GLY A 131 -13.66 5.25 7.39
CA GLY A 131 -13.42 5.87 8.71
C GLY A 131 -11.95 5.93 9.15
N ALA A 132 -10.99 5.80 8.25
CA ALA A 132 -9.57 5.51 8.50
C ALA A 132 -8.71 6.64 9.09
N SER A 133 -9.26 7.76 9.53
CA SER A 133 -8.44 8.81 10.18
C SER A 133 -7.66 8.25 11.40
N SER A 134 -8.28 7.37 12.17
CA SER A 134 -7.63 6.71 13.32
C SER A 134 -6.48 5.77 12.94
N GLY A 135 -6.51 5.20 11.74
CA GLY A 135 -5.50 4.25 11.28
C GLY A 135 -4.24 4.90 10.70
N VAL A 136 -4.27 6.20 10.42
CA VAL A 136 -3.12 6.97 9.91
C VAL A 136 -2.45 7.75 11.05
N GLN A 137 -3.24 8.23 12.01
CA GLN A 137 -2.78 9.07 13.12
C GLN A 137 -1.58 8.49 13.91
N PRO A 138 -1.49 7.18 14.21
CA PRO A 138 -0.33 6.62 14.91
C PRO A 138 1.01 6.85 14.22
N PHE A 139 1.02 6.86 12.88
CA PHE A 139 2.24 7.15 12.12
C PHE A 139 2.61 8.63 12.23
N LEU A 140 1.63 9.53 12.14
CA LEU A 140 1.84 10.97 12.24
C LEU A 140 2.38 11.35 13.63
N ASP A 141 1.83 10.76 14.68
CA ASP A 141 2.29 10.97 16.07
C ASP A 141 3.74 10.52 16.29
N LYS A 142 4.24 9.63 15.45
CA LYS A 142 5.63 9.12 15.46
C LYS A 142 6.51 9.75 14.38
N GLU A 143 5.99 10.75 13.66
CA GLU A 143 6.70 11.41 12.55
C GLU A 143 7.17 10.43 11.46
N ILE A 144 6.47 9.30 11.30
CA ILE A 144 6.75 8.33 10.24
C ILE A 144 6.10 8.82 8.95
N PRO A 145 6.86 9.00 7.85
CA PRO A 145 6.31 9.41 6.57
C PRO A 145 5.22 8.47 6.07
N VAL A 146 4.10 9.02 5.62
CA VAL A 146 2.97 8.27 5.06
C VAL A 146 2.64 8.79 3.66
N VAL A 147 2.38 7.86 2.75
CA VAL A 147 1.78 8.12 1.44
C VAL A 147 0.46 7.37 1.38
N LEU A 148 -0.61 8.07 1.03
CA LEU A 148 -1.91 7.44 0.78
C LEU A 148 -1.95 6.90 -0.66
N PHE A 149 -2.60 5.76 -0.83
CA PHE A 149 -2.76 5.15 -2.14
C PHE A 149 -4.25 4.83 -2.40
N ASP A 150 -4.68 5.03 -3.65
CA ASP A 150 -6.05 4.78 -4.16
C ASP A 150 -7.14 5.66 -3.54
N ARG A 151 -7.00 6.07 -2.28
CA ARG A 151 -8.01 6.84 -1.53
C ARG A 151 -7.36 7.94 -0.70
N SER A 152 -8.10 9.03 -0.48
CA SER A 152 -7.75 10.09 0.46
C SER A 152 -8.49 9.92 1.79
N VAL A 153 -7.96 10.54 2.84
CA VAL A 153 -8.62 10.62 4.16
C VAL A 153 -9.11 12.04 4.38
N ARG A 154 -10.39 12.20 4.66
CA ARG A 154 -10.99 13.52 4.85
C ARG A 154 -10.36 14.26 6.03
N GLY A 155 -9.93 15.49 5.78
CA GLY A 155 -9.35 16.35 6.83
C GLY A 155 -7.88 16.07 7.15
N ILE A 156 -7.23 15.16 6.41
CA ILE A 156 -5.80 14.88 6.54
C ILE A 156 -5.14 15.18 5.20
N ASP A 157 -4.20 16.12 5.20
CA ASP A 157 -3.40 16.49 4.02
C ASP A 157 -2.09 15.70 4.03
N LEU A 158 -2.03 14.66 3.22
CA LEU A 158 -0.86 13.79 3.05
C LEU A 158 -0.55 13.59 1.57
N PRO A 159 0.73 13.35 1.22
CA PRO A 159 1.07 12.88 -0.11
C PRO A 159 0.22 11.69 -0.51
N SER A 160 -0.38 11.73 -1.71
CA SER A 160 -1.29 10.70 -2.15
C SER A 160 -1.10 10.37 -3.63
N VAL A 161 -1.28 9.09 -3.97
CA VAL A 161 -1.30 8.60 -5.35
C VAL A 161 -2.72 8.10 -5.62
N LEU A 162 -3.46 8.86 -6.41
CA LEU A 162 -4.88 8.65 -6.67
C LEU A 162 -5.14 8.47 -8.15
N LEU A 163 -6.14 7.67 -8.49
CA LEU A 163 -6.74 7.68 -9.81
C LEU A 163 -7.73 8.87 -9.91
N ASP A 164 -7.83 9.47 -11.07
CA ASP A 164 -8.90 10.42 -11.37
C ASP A 164 -10.24 9.67 -11.58
N ASN A 165 -10.78 9.20 -10.46
CA ASN A 165 -11.95 8.34 -10.39
C ASN A 165 -13.20 9.02 -10.99
N ARG A 166 -13.34 10.33 -10.78
CA ARG A 166 -14.49 11.11 -11.27
C ARG A 166 -14.48 11.18 -12.80
N ASN A 167 -13.37 11.59 -13.39
CA ASN A 167 -13.25 11.65 -14.84
C ASN A 167 -13.27 10.27 -15.49
N ALA A 168 -12.70 9.25 -14.86
CA ALA A 168 -12.73 7.88 -15.36
C ALA A 168 -14.18 7.35 -15.45
N ALA A 169 -14.99 7.52 -14.39
CA ALA A 169 -16.40 7.12 -14.37
C ALA A 169 -17.25 7.95 -15.36
N HIS A 170 -16.99 9.25 -15.42
CA HIS A 170 -17.64 10.13 -16.41
C HIS A 170 -17.35 9.66 -17.85
N ALA A 171 -16.10 9.40 -18.19
CA ALA A 171 -15.70 8.94 -19.52
C ALA A 171 -16.31 7.56 -19.88
N LEU A 172 -16.37 6.63 -18.91
CA LEU A 172 -16.99 5.33 -19.10
C LEU A 172 -18.50 5.46 -19.37
N THR A 173 -19.20 6.28 -18.57
CA THR A 173 -20.64 6.56 -18.74
C THR A 173 -20.89 7.23 -20.08
N ARG A 174 -20.07 8.20 -20.48
CA ARG A 174 -20.15 8.87 -21.78
C ARG A 174 -20.07 7.87 -22.94
N LYS A 175 -19.15 6.92 -22.87
CA LYS A 175 -19.03 5.86 -23.91
C LYS A 175 -20.30 5.04 -24.06
N LEU A 176 -21.03 4.76 -22.99
CA LEU A 176 -22.31 4.07 -23.06
C LEU A 176 -23.39 4.95 -23.72
N ILE A 177 -23.46 6.22 -23.34
CA ILE A 177 -24.39 7.19 -23.92
C ILE A 177 -24.13 7.38 -25.42
N ASP A 178 -22.85 7.47 -25.83
CA ASP A 178 -22.45 7.62 -27.23
C ASP A 178 -22.80 6.39 -28.08
N LYS A 179 -22.86 5.20 -27.45
CA LYS A 179 -23.36 3.96 -28.08
C LYS A 179 -24.90 3.91 -28.19
N GLY A 180 -25.61 4.90 -27.68
CA GLY A 180 -27.07 5.00 -27.77
C GLY A 180 -27.83 4.56 -26.54
N TYR A 181 -27.17 4.02 -25.51
CA TYR A 181 -27.80 3.65 -24.24
C TYR A 181 -28.34 4.91 -23.52
N ARG A 182 -29.52 4.83 -22.91
CA ARG A 182 -30.15 5.92 -22.19
C ARG A 182 -30.49 5.58 -20.75
N LEU A 183 -31.00 4.37 -20.51
CA LEU A 183 -31.32 3.88 -19.18
C LEU A 183 -30.09 3.10 -18.65
N ILE A 184 -29.16 3.84 -18.04
CA ILE A 184 -27.90 3.34 -17.52
C ILE A 184 -27.96 3.46 -15.99
N GLU A 185 -27.66 2.41 -15.27
CA GLU A 185 -27.59 2.43 -13.81
C GLU A 185 -26.18 2.08 -13.35
N THR A 186 -25.84 2.39 -12.09
CA THR A 186 -24.54 2.03 -11.51
C THR A 186 -24.71 1.15 -10.29
N ILE A 187 -23.75 0.22 -10.10
CA ILE A 187 -23.63 -0.60 -8.89
C ILE A 187 -22.37 -0.15 -8.17
N SER A 188 -22.48 0.14 -6.87
CA SER A 188 -21.45 0.70 -6.02
C SER A 188 -21.45 0.04 -4.65
N TYR A 189 -20.44 0.26 -3.84
CA TYR A 189 -20.44 -0.15 -2.44
C TYR A 189 -21.08 0.88 -1.52
N SER A 190 -21.75 0.42 -0.44
CA SER A 190 -22.31 1.26 0.63
C SER A 190 -21.24 1.71 1.64
N MET A 191 -20.06 2.13 1.15
CA MET A 191 -18.93 2.56 1.96
C MET A 191 -18.63 4.04 1.74
N ASP A 192 -18.18 4.75 2.79
CA ASP A 192 -17.81 6.17 2.72
C ASP A 192 -16.35 6.34 2.25
N LEU A 193 -16.04 5.85 1.05
CA LEU A 193 -14.71 5.91 0.45
C LEU A 193 -14.63 7.00 -0.63
N SER A 194 -13.54 7.77 -0.64
CA SER A 194 -13.36 8.88 -1.57
C SER A 194 -13.41 8.44 -3.04
N ASN A 195 -12.74 7.35 -3.40
CA ASN A 195 -12.72 6.81 -4.76
C ASN A 195 -14.12 6.35 -5.23
N ILE A 196 -14.90 5.75 -4.35
CA ILE A 196 -16.28 5.33 -4.63
C ILE A 196 -17.16 6.53 -4.88
N LYS A 197 -17.14 7.54 -3.99
CA LYS A 197 -17.89 8.80 -4.17
C LYS A 197 -17.53 9.51 -5.47
N ASP A 198 -16.26 9.57 -5.80
CA ASP A 198 -15.81 10.21 -7.03
C ASP A 198 -16.36 9.49 -8.27
N ARG A 199 -16.38 8.15 -8.27
CA ARG A 199 -16.96 7.36 -9.36
C ARG A 199 -18.47 7.57 -9.46
N GLU A 200 -19.19 7.57 -8.34
CA GLU A 200 -20.63 7.87 -8.31
C GLU A 200 -20.92 9.28 -8.85
N ASN A 201 -20.14 10.27 -8.42
CA ASN A 201 -20.29 11.66 -8.89
C ASN A 201 -20.01 11.77 -10.40
N GLY A 202 -18.94 11.15 -10.90
CA GLY A 202 -18.61 11.16 -12.31
C GLY A 202 -19.70 10.54 -13.19
N TYR A 203 -20.30 9.44 -12.74
CA TYR A 203 -21.48 8.85 -13.39
C TYR A 203 -22.68 9.81 -13.39
N ALA A 204 -23.07 10.32 -12.22
CA ALA A 204 -24.24 11.19 -12.09
C ALA A 204 -24.12 12.49 -12.91
N GLU A 205 -22.93 13.09 -12.92
CA GLU A 205 -22.63 14.28 -13.72
C GLU A 205 -22.74 14.03 -15.21
N CYS A 206 -22.21 12.89 -15.69
CA CYS A 206 -22.31 12.53 -17.10
C CYS A 206 -23.78 12.32 -17.52
N MET A 207 -24.57 11.62 -16.71
CA MET A 207 -25.99 11.43 -16.94
C MET A 207 -26.74 12.77 -16.97
N SER A 208 -26.47 13.65 -16.00
CA SER A 208 -27.08 14.99 -15.94
C SER A 208 -26.70 15.85 -17.14
N ALA A 209 -25.43 15.89 -17.52
CA ALA A 209 -24.97 16.66 -18.68
C ALA A 209 -25.54 16.16 -20.01
N ALA A 210 -25.96 14.91 -20.09
CA ALA A 210 -26.66 14.34 -21.26
C ALA A 210 -28.19 14.52 -21.23
N GLY A 211 -28.73 15.20 -20.22
CA GLY A 211 -30.19 15.35 -20.05
C GLY A 211 -30.88 14.08 -19.54
N LEU A 212 -30.11 13.10 -19.02
CA LEU A 212 -30.57 11.80 -18.53
C LEU A 212 -30.59 11.71 -17.00
N GLY A 213 -30.40 12.83 -16.29
CA GLY A 213 -30.27 12.85 -14.82
C GLY A 213 -31.48 12.24 -14.10
N GLY A 214 -32.70 12.40 -14.64
CA GLY A 214 -33.90 11.77 -14.08
C GLY A 214 -33.95 10.24 -14.24
N LEU A 215 -33.06 9.65 -15.02
CA LEU A 215 -32.95 8.21 -15.24
C LEU A 215 -31.76 7.61 -14.48
N SER A 216 -30.93 8.45 -13.81
CA SER A 216 -29.77 7.98 -13.08
C SER A 216 -30.19 7.28 -11.79
N ASN A 217 -29.60 6.10 -11.55
CA ASN A 217 -29.82 5.33 -10.32
C ASN A 217 -28.54 4.66 -9.87
N ILE A 218 -28.32 4.68 -8.54
CA ILE A 218 -27.12 4.10 -7.89
C ILE A 218 -27.58 3.03 -6.91
N HIS A 219 -27.26 1.78 -7.21
CA HIS A 219 -27.47 0.65 -6.33
C HIS A 219 -26.23 0.50 -5.42
N ARG A 220 -26.43 0.64 -4.12
CA ARG A 220 -25.35 0.42 -3.15
C ARG A 220 -25.50 -0.95 -2.52
N VAL A 221 -24.43 -1.74 -2.56
CA VAL A 221 -24.35 -3.07 -1.99
C VAL A 221 -23.28 -3.12 -0.91
N GLU A 222 -23.43 -3.99 0.05
CA GLU A 222 -22.38 -4.23 1.06
C GLU A 222 -21.11 -4.80 0.41
N HIS A 223 -19.95 -4.52 0.98
CA HIS A 223 -18.64 -4.95 0.46
C HIS A 223 -18.56 -6.48 0.27
N HIS A 224 -19.20 -7.25 1.12
CA HIS A 224 -19.29 -8.70 1.03
C HIS A 224 -20.67 -9.20 0.56
N ALA A 225 -21.37 -8.40 -0.25
CA ALA A 225 -22.64 -8.79 -0.81
C ALA A 225 -22.52 -10.11 -1.58
N SER A 226 -23.51 -10.98 -1.40
CA SER A 226 -23.56 -12.24 -2.14
C SER A 226 -23.79 -12.00 -3.63
N ALA A 227 -23.30 -12.90 -4.47
CA ALA A 227 -23.58 -12.84 -5.92
C ALA A 227 -25.10 -12.74 -6.19
N SER A 228 -25.93 -13.43 -5.40
CA SER A 228 -27.39 -13.39 -5.51
C SER A 228 -27.98 -12.00 -5.27
N SER A 229 -27.36 -11.17 -4.42
CA SER A 229 -27.80 -9.78 -4.20
C SER A 229 -27.62 -8.94 -5.46
N ILE A 230 -26.48 -9.09 -6.13
CA ILE A 230 -26.16 -8.39 -7.37
C ILE A 230 -27.05 -8.91 -8.52
N GLU A 231 -27.25 -10.23 -8.60
CA GLU A 231 -28.15 -10.85 -9.59
C GLU A 231 -29.59 -10.36 -9.46
N ASN A 232 -30.10 -10.20 -8.23
CA ASN A 232 -31.44 -9.65 -7.98
C ASN A 232 -31.56 -8.19 -8.46
N ILE A 233 -30.54 -7.35 -8.19
CA ILE A 233 -30.50 -5.97 -8.70
C ILE A 233 -30.57 -5.96 -10.22
N ILE A 234 -29.75 -6.79 -10.88
CA ILE A 234 -29.69 -6.87 -12.34
C ILE A 234 -31.02 -7.40 -12.90
N ALA A 235 -31.63 -8.41 -12.27
CA ALA A 235 -32.92 -8.96 -12.70
C ALA A 235 -34.06 -7.94 -12.63
N ASP A 236 -34.09 -7.15 -11.53
CA ASP A 236 -35.13 -6.10 -11.37
C ASP A 236 -34.87 -4.91 -12.29
N ALA A 237 -33.63 -4.51 -12.48
CA ALA A 237 -33.24 -3.48 -13.43
C ALA A 237 -33.66 -3.89 -14.88
N ARG A 238 -33.44 -5.15 -15.24
CA ARG A 238 -33.83 -5.70 -16.55
C ARG A 238 -35.36 -5.59 -16.77
N LYS A 239 -36.18 -5.86 -15.73
CA LYS A 239 -37.64 -5.70 -15.82
C LYS A 239 -38.03 -4.23 -16.05
N ARG A 240 -37.27 -3.28 -15.57
CA ARG A 240 -37.46 -1.82 -15.78
C ARG A 240 -36.92 -1.33 -17.11
N GLY A 241 -36.27 -2.19 -17.89
CA GLY A 241 -35.70 -1.85 -19.20
C GLY A 241 -34.31 -1.22 -19.13
N VAL A 242 -33.58 -1.41 -18.02
CA VAL A 242 -32.18 -0.94 -17.92
C VAL A 242 -31.33 -1.57 -19.01
N GLU A 243 -30.60 -0.74 -19.74
CA GLU A 243 -29.88 -1.13 -20.96
C GLU A 243 -28.39 -1.43 -20.68
N ALA A 244 -27.82 -0.75 -19.66
CA ALA A 244 -26.41 -0.91 -19.32
C ALA A 244 -26.15 -0.61 -17.82
N PHE A 245 -25.05 -1.18 -17.31
CA PHE A 245 -24.53 -0.90 -15.98
C PHE A 245 -23.11 -0.36 -16.04
N VAL A 246 -22.82 0.59 -15.15
CA VAL A 246 -21.47 1.00 -14.76
C VAL A 246 -21.19 0.41 -13.39
N PHE A 247 -20.11 -0.37 -13.27
CA PHE A 247 -19.66 -0.86 -11.97
C PHE A 247 -18.64 0.13 -11.40
N ALA A 248 -18.97 0.71 -10.26
CA ALA A 248 -18.07 1.63 -9.55
C ALA A 248 -16.98 0.88 -8.77
N THR A 249 -16.98 -0.46 -8.83
CA THR A 249 -16.04 -1.37 -8.17
C THR A 249 -15.87 -2.64 -9.00
N ASN A 250 -14.89 -3.43 -8.70
CA ASN A 250 -14.62 -4.75 -9.28
C ASN A 250 -15.08 -5.87 -8.33
#